data_725431b8c0d9a37fff0cd2256cc364d5
#
_entry.id   725431b8c0d9a37fff0cd2256cc364d5
#
_cell.length_a   1.000
_cell.length_b   1.000
_cell.length_c   1.000
_cell.angle_alpha   90.00
_cell.angle_beta   90.00
_cell.angle_gamma   90.00
#
_symmetry.space_group_name_H-M   'P 1'
#
loop_
_entity.id
_entity.type
_entity.pdbx_description
1 polymer ?
#
loop_
_entity_poly.entity_id
_entity_poly.type
_entity_poly.pdbx_seq_one_letter_code
_entity_poly.pdbx_strand_id
1 'polypeptide(L)'
;MKRNFQILFILLFVLTGIISPVRGKNKTGDCNIRFCTYNIRGDLPNDGINSWKFRKDSLCKIINNHDFDIVCMQEVLANQLEDIEQATGYAFVGIRGLYNPIFYKAERFELLHNEMFWLSETMAPFSKGWDGKYDRYCTWAKFRDRKSGRIFYVFNTHLDHKGRIAQQEGAALVCRQARKFAGDTPLFICGDMN
;
A
#
# COMPACT_ATOMS: atom_id res chain seq x y z
N MET A 1 -3.03 -30.96 -82.59
CA MET A 1 -3.78 -30.52 -81.40
C MET A 1 -2.87 -29.65 -80.53
N LYS A 2 -3.05 -28.30 -80.61
CA LYS A 2 -2.30 -27.35 -79.81
C LYS A 2 -3.27 -26.79 -78.75
N ARG A 3 -3.01 -27.09 -77.50
CA ARG A 3 -3.79 -26.52 -76.36
C ARG A 3 -3.20 -25.17 -76.02
N ASN A 4 -4.01 -24.11 -76.20
CA ASN A 4 -3.71 -22.76 -75.71
C ASN A 4 -3.94 -22.66 -74.27
N PHE A 5 -2.89 -22.37 -73.48
CA PHE A 5 -2.99 -21.99 -72.10
C PHE A 5 -3.18 -20.48 -72.01
N GLN A 6 -4.36 -20.04 -71.62
CA GLN A 6 -4.57 -18.66 -71.25
C GLN A 6 -4.13 -18.47 -69.78
N ILE A 7 -3.13 -17.63 -69.61
CA ILE A 7 -2.66 -17.22 -68.27
C ILE A 7 -3.52 -16.04 -67.82
N LEU A 8 -4.37 -16.26 -66.81
CA LEU A 8 -5.17 -15.22 -66.16
C LEU A 8 -4.28 -14.49 -65.13
N PHE A 9 -3.91 -13.24 -65.44
CA PHE A 9 -3.24 -12.37 -64.45
C PHE A 9 -4.29 -11.80 -63.49
N ILE A 10 -4.30 -12.30 -62.23
CA ILE A 10 -5.06 -11.68 -61.14
C ILE A 10 -4.21 -10.56 -60.57
N LEU A 11 -4.61 -9.30 -60.83
CA LEU A 11 -4.01 -8.13 -60.21
C LEU A 11 -4.52 -8.01 -58.75
N LEU A 12 -3.68 -8.41 -57.80
CA LEU A 12 -3.98 -8.25 -56.38
C LEU A 12 -3.66 -6.80 -55.97
N PHE A 13 -4.68 -5.94 -55.86
CA PHE A 13 -4.51 -4.62 -55.25
C PHE A 13 -4.33 -4.81 -53.74
N VAL A 14 -3.09 -4.74 -53.26
CA VAL A 14 -2.82 -4.61 -51.84
C VAL A 14 -3.03 -3.15 -51.46
N LEU A 15 -4.19 -2.84 -50.86
CA LEU A 15 -4.40 -1.57 -50.18
C LEU A 15 -3.55 -1.60 -48.89
N THR A 16 -2.35 -1.02 -48.93
CA THR A 16 -1.59 -0.69 -47.76
C THR A 16 -2.25 0.50 -47.08
N GLY A 17 -3.28 0.21 -46.27
CA GLY A 17 -3.79 1.18 -45.32
C GLY A 17 -2.69 1.43 -44.28
N ILE A 18 -2.08 2.63 -44.32
CA ILE A 18 -1.20 3.11 -43.27
C ILE A 18 -2.08 3.33 -42.03
N ILE A 19 -2.21 2.30 -41.18
CA ILE A 19 -2.76 2.46 -39.84
C ILE A 19 -1.70 3.21 -39.05
N SER A 20 -1.77 4.54 -39.05
CA SER A 20 -1.03 5.34 -38.09
C SER A 20 -1.51 4.95 -36.71
N PRO A 21 -0.63 4.48 -35.80
CA PRO A 21 -1.03 4.25 -34.44
C PRO A 21 -1.47 5.61 -33.87
N VAL A 22 -2.75 5.74 -33.53
CA VAL A 22 -3.24 6.86 -32.74
C VAL A 22 -2.54 6.72 -31.40
N ARG A 23 -1.39 7.38 -31.30
CA ARG A 23 -0.65 7.53 -30.05
C ARG A 23 -1.47 8.49 -29.20
N GLY A 24 -2.48 7.94 -28.50
CA GLY A 24 -3.14 8.66 -27.44
C GLY A 24 -2.03 9.23 -26.55
N LYS A 25 -1.90 10.55 -26.50
CA LYS A 25 -1.12 11.23 -25.48
C LYS A 25 -1.81 10.91 -24.17
N ASN A 26 -1.48 9.77 -23.56
CA ASN A 26 -1.65 9.60 -22.14
C ASN A 26 -0.84 10.75 -21.54
N LYS A 27 -1.53 11.81 -21.11
CA LYS A 27 -0.99 12.71 -20.10
C LYS A 27 -0.78 11.83 -18.88
N THR A 28 0.36 11.18 -18.81
CA THR A 28 0.88 10.62 -17.57
C THR A 28 1.17 11.83 -16.68
N GLY A 29 0.12 12.35 -16.03
CA GLY A 29 0.30 13.29 -14.96
C GLY A 29 1.34 12.70 -14.02
N ASP A 30 2.18 13.54 -13.47
CA ASP A 30 3.20 13.14 -12.50
C ASP A 30 2.59 12.18 -11.47
N CYS A 31 2.96 10.89 -11.56
CA CYS A 31 2.40 9.81 -10.74
C CYS A 31 3.19 9.62 -9.45
N ASN A 32 3.99 10.61 -9.05
CA ASN A 32 4.75 10.53 -7.82
C ASN A 32 3.81 10.46 -6.61
N ILE A 33 3.99 9.43 -5.79
CA ILE A 33 3.30 9.26 -4.52
C ILE A 33 4.35 9.42 -3.42
N ARG A 34 4.09 10.32 -2.48
CA ARG A 34 4.95 10.55 -1.32
C ARG A 34 4.54 9.60 -0.20
N PHE A 35 5.35 8.60 0.05
CA PHE A 35 5.17 7.63 1.11
C PHE A 35 5.97 7.98 2.36
N CYS A 36 5.39 7.68 3.52
CA CYS A 36 6.11 7.68 4.80
C CYS A 36 5.80 6.37 5.54
N THR A 37 6.79 5.82 6.23
CA THR A 37 6.60 4.82 7.28
C THR A 37 7.13 5.39 8.58
N TYR A 38 6.36 5.30 9.68
CA TYR A 38 6.69 5.99 10.91
C TYR A 38 6.14 5.26 12.14
N ASN A 39 7.01 4.61 12.92
CA ASN A 39 6.65 4.19 14.27
C ASN A 39 6.58 5.44 15.15
N ILE A 40 5.37 5.78 15.59
CA ILE A 40 5.12 7.02 16.32
C ILE A 40 5.27 6.88 17.85
N ARG A 41 5.59 5.70 18.35
CA ARG A 41 5.61 5.37 19.77
C ARG A 41 4.25 5.57 20.43
N GLY A 42 3.66 4.54 20.97
CA GLY A 42 2.40 4.59 21.70
C GLY A 42 2.41 5.62 22.82
N ASP A 43 1.25 6.07 23.21
CA ASP A 43 1.07 6.96 24.37
C ASP A 43 1.15 6.14 25.66
N LEU A 44 2.36 6.01 26.19
CA LEU A 44 2.65 5.18 27.35
C LEU A 44 2.48 5.98 28.64
N PRO A 45 1.92 5.36 29.70
CA PRO A 45 1.89 5.97 31.03
C PRO A 45 3.31 6.30 31.51
N ASN A 46 3.49 7.46 32.12
CA ASN A 46 4.76 7.90 32.71
C ASN A 46 5.93 8.07 31.73
N ASP A 47 5.66 8.39 30.46
CA ASP A 47 6.68 8.58 29.43
C ASP A 47 7.40 9.95 29.53
N GLY A 48 7.12 10.73 30.57
CA GLY A 48 7.77 12.01 30.86
C GLY A 48 7.65 12.99 29.69
N ILE A 49 8.79 13.54 29.27
CA ILE A 49 8.89 14.47 28.12
C ILE A 49 8.54 13.81 26.79
N ASN A 50 8.55 12.48 26.71
CA ASN A 50 8.19 11.72 25.52
C ASN A 50 6.69 11.41 25.43
N SER A 51 5.89 11.82 26.43
CA SER A 51 4.44 11.61 26.41
C SER A 51 3.81 12.20 25.14
N TRP A 52 2.77 11.58 24.65
CA TRP A 52 2.10 11.95 23.42
C TRP A 52 1.69 13.42 23.37
N LYS A 53 1.16 13.94 24.48
CA LYS A 53 0.74 15.34 24.60
C LYS A 53 1.81 16.37 24.23
N PHE A 54 3.11 16.02 24.36
CA PHE A 54 4.23 16.89 24.00
C PHE A 54 4.74 16.67 22.57
N ARG A 55 4.38 15.54 21.94
CA ARG A 55 4.88 15.13 20.61
C ARG A 55 3.86 15.35 19.49
N LYS A 56 2.55 15.31 19.81
CA LYS A 56 1.48 15.28 18.80
C LYS A 56 1.54 16.42 17.81
N ASP A 57 1.72 17.67 18.30
CA ASP A 57 1.74 18.85 17.43
C ASP A 57 2.93 18.82 16.46
N SER A 58 4.09 18.39 16.95
CA SER A 58 5.29 18.27 16.12
C SER A 58 5.15 17.17 15.09
N LEU A 59 4.56 16.03 15.45
CA LEU A 59 4.31 14.92 14.55
C LEU A 59 3.32 15.32 13.45
N CYS A 60 2.19 15.93 13.83
CA CYS A 60 1.19 16.37 12.86
C CYS A 60 1.74 17.45 11.92
N LYS A 61 2.59 18.36 12.44
CA LYS A 61 3.30 19.34 11.60
C LYS A 61 4.25 18.67 10.60
N ILE A 62 4.97 17.62 10.99
CA ILE A 62 5.83 16.85 10.08
C ILE A 62 4.99 16.29 8.93
N ILE A 63 3.86 15.63 9.23
CA ILE A 63 2.99 15.03 8.22
C ILE A 63 2.49 16.11 7.24
N ASN A 64 1.98 17.22 7.77
CA ASN A 64 1.41 18.30 6.96
C ASN A 64 2.49 19.03 6.13
N ASN A 65 3.65 19.33 6.72
CA ASN A 65 4.72 20.04 6.03
C ASN A 65 5.36 19.24 4.90
N HIS A 66 5.50 17.92 5.07
CA HIS A 66 6.02 17.05 4.02
C HIS A 66 4.98 16.66 2.99
N ASP A 67 3.71 16.98 3.25
CA ASP A 67 2.60 16.75 2.32
C ASP A 67 2.58 15.28 1.80
N PHE A 68 2.77 14.33 2.71
CA PHE A 68 2.74 12.92 2.38
C PHE A 68 1.38 12.53 1.80
N ASP A 69 1.37 11.63 0.84
CA ASP A 69 0.16 11.11 0.24
C ASP A 69 -0.39 9.91 1.01
N ILE A 70 0.53 9.07 1.52
CA ILE A 70 0.23 7.88 2.32
C ILE A 70 1.24 7.79 3.45
N VAL A 71 0.75 7.52 4.67
CA VAL A 71 1.57 7.35 5.86
C VAL A 71 1.21 6.04 6.56
N CYS A 72 2.13 5.09 6.52
CA CYS A 72 2.04 3.82 7.24
C CYS A 72 2.59 4.03 8.65
N MET A 73 1.73 4.00 9.66
CA MET A 73 2.17 4.22 11.04
C MET A 73 2.15 2.94 11.86
N GLN A 74 2.96 2.90 12.91
CA GLN A 74 3.02 1.81 13.88
C GLN A 74 2.92 2.38 15.29
N GLU A 75 2.43 1.55 16.22
CA GLU A 75 2.16 1.86 17.64
C GLU A 75 1.09 2.95 17.87
N VAL A 76 0.19 3.14 16.93
CA VAL A 76 -0.85 4.17 17.03
C VAL A 76 -1.99 3.72 17.95
N LEU A 77 -2.11 4.32 19.13
CA LEU A 77 -3.23 4.10 20.04
C LEU A 77 -4.49 4.88 19.58
N ALA A 78 -5.64 4.53 20.12
CA ALA A 78 -6.93 5.09 19.70
C ALA A 78 -6.99 6.64 19.82
N ASN A 79 -6.49 7.19 20.94
CA ASN A 79 -6.40 8.64 21.15
C ASN A 79 -5.42 9.32 20.19
N GLN A 80 -4.29 8.67 19.89
CA GLN A 80 -3.32 9.20 18.92
C GLN A 80 -3.90 9.18 17.50
N LEU A 81 -4.65 8.14 17.15
CA LEU A 81 -5.32 8.04 15.85
C LEU A 81 -6.31 9.19 15.67
N GLU A 82 -7.15 9.48 16.69
CA GLU A 82 -8.09 10.61 16.68
C GLU A 82 -7.40 11.96 16.51
N ASP A 83 -6.36 12.21 17.31
CA ASP A 83 -5.58 13.46 17.23
C ASP A 83 -4.99 13.66 15.81
N ILE A 84 -4.47 12.58 15.19
CA ILE A 84 -3.87 12.62 13.85
C ILE A 84 -4.94 12.87 12.79
N GLU A 85 -6.08 12.17 12.83
CA GLU A 85 -7.19 12.40 11.90
C GLU A 85 -7.64 13.86 11.93
N GLN A 86 -7.87 14.40 13.14
CA GLN A 86 -8.33 15.77 13.32
C GLN A 86 -7.31 16.81 12.84
N ALA A 87 -6.03 16.58 13.11
CA ALA A 87 -4.97 17.55 12.78
C ALA A 87 -4.53 17.52 11.32
N THR A 88 -4.72 16.40 10.61
CA THR A 88 -4.24 16.22 9.23
C THR A 88 -5.36 16.14 8.20
N GLY A 89 -6.57 15.79 8.60
CA GLY A 89 -7.70 15.56 7.70
C GLY A 89 -7.56 14.27 6.86
N TYR A 90 -6.57 13.41 7.16
CA TYR A 90 -6.40 12.14 6.44
C TYR A 90 -7.47 11.13 6.85
N ALA A 91 -7.92 10.33 5.88
CA ALA A 91 -8.62 9.10 6.16
C ALA A 91 -7.63 8.01 6.57
N PHE A 92 -8.10 6.95 7.21
CA PHE A 92 -7.25 5.81 7.54
C PHE A 92 -7.90 4.46 7.19
N VAL A 93 -7.04 3.47 7.06
CA VAL A 93 -7.36 2.04 6.95
C VAL A 93 -6.81 1.33 8.17
N GLY A 94 -7.58 0.41 8.70
CA GLY A 94 -7.25 -0.36 9.91
C GLY A 94 -8.43 -0.39 10.86
N ILE A 95 -8.24 -1.01 12.01
CA ILE A 95 -9.25 -1.09 13.07
C ILE A 95 -8.83 -0.15 14.20
N ARG A 96 -9.74 0.72 14.63
CA ARG A 96 -9.52 1.63 15.76
C ARG A 96 -9.20 0.81 17.02
N GLY A 97 -8.06 1.10 17.64
CA GLY A 97 -7.52 0.32 18.77
C GLY A 97 -6.51 -0.77 18.36
N LEU A 98 -6.30 -1.00 17.08
CA LEU A 98 -5.17 -1.76 16.55
C LEU A 98 -4.12 -0.79 15.99
N TYR A 99 -2.84 -1.13 16.12
CA TYR A 99 -1.71 -0.18 16.17
C TYR A 99 -1.04 0.16 14.84
N ASN A 100 -1.48 -0.44 13.71
CA ASN A 100 -0.80 -0.28 12.41
C ASN A 100 -1.73 0.29 11.33
N PRO A 101 -2.28 1.52 11.49
CA PRO A 101 -3.11 2.13 10.47
C PRO A 101 -2.29 2.57 9.25
N ILE A 102 -2.99 2.72 8.12
CA ILE A 102 -2.50 3.37 6.91
C ILE A 102 -3.31 4.65 6.73
N PHE A 103 -2.70 5.81 6.96
CA PHE A 103 -3.33 7.10 6.68
C PHE A 103 -3.13 7.49 5.22
N TYR A 104 -4.11 8.13 4.62
CA TYR A 104 -4.06 8.51 3.21
C TYR A 104 -4.95 9.73 2.89
N LYS A 105 -4.61 10.45 1.82
CA LYS A 105 -5.41 11.55 1.30
C LYS A 105 -6.61 11.00 0.51
N ALA A 106 -7.81 11.07 1.08
CA ALA A 106 -9.02 10.52 0.45
C ALA A 106 -9.44 11.26 -0.83
N GLU A 107 -9.10 12.54 -0.95
CA GLU A 107 -9.32 13.33 -2.17
C GLU A 107 -8.49 12.81 -3.35
N ARG A 108 -7.31 12.24 -3.08
CA ARG A 108 -6.42 11.69 -4.10
C ARG A 108 -6.64 10.22 -4.35
N PHE A 109 -6.89 9.42 -3.29
CA PHE A 109 -6.97 7.97 -3.41
C PHE A 109 -8.37 7.45 -3.07
N GLU A 110 -8.87 6.60 -3.94
CA GLU A 110 -10.06 5.80 -3.70
C GLU A 110 -9.65 4.47 -3.06
N LEU A 111 -10.17 4.19 -1.88
CA LEU A 111 -10.01 2.90 -1.23
C LEU A 111 -10.92 1.88 -1.91
N LEU A 112 -10.33 0.88 -2.56
CA LEU A 112 -11.07 -0.17 -3.27
C LEU A 112 -11.33 -1.39 -2.40
N HIS A 113 -10.36 -1.72 -1.52
CA HIS A 113 -10.45 -2.85 -0.60
C HIS A 113 -9.44 -2.69 0.53
N ASN A 114 -9.73 -3.26 1.69
CA ASN A 114 -8.79 -3.38 2.79
C ASN A 114 -9.12 -4.59 3.66
N GLU A 115 -8.07 -5.17 4.25
CA GLU A 115 -8.17 -6.25 5.22
C GLU A 115 -6.96 -6.25 6.13
N MET A 116 -6.94 -7.21 7.06
CA MET A 116 -5.83 -7.48 7.95
C MET A 116 -5.62 -8.99 8.06
N PHE A 117 -4.38 -9.39 8.32
CA PHE A 117 -4.05 -10.78 8.66
C PHE A 117 -2.98 -10.80 9.74
N TRP A 118 -3.06 -11.78 10.63
CA TRP A 118 -2.10 -11.93 11.73
C TRP A 118 -0.87 -12.69 11.26
N LEU A 119 0.28 -12.31 11.83
CA LEU A 119 1.58 -12.92 11.50
C LEU A 119 1.78 -14.15 12.38
N SER A 120 1.13 -15.23 11.96
CA SER A 120 1.19 -16.53 12.61
C SER A 120 1.01 -17.65 11.58
N GLU A 121 1.25 -18.87 11.98
CA GLU A 121 1.06 -20.07 11.16
C GLU A 121 -0.38 -20.22 10.65
N THR A 122 -1.35 -19.75 11.43
CA THR A 122 -2.78 -19.85 11.11
C THR A 122 -3.36 -18.59 10.49
N MET A 123 -2.68 -17.44 10.62
CA MET A 123 -3.18 -16.10 10.29
C MET A 123 -4.49 -15.72 10.98
N ALA A 124 -4.93 -16.49 11.98
CA ALA A 124 -6.17 -16.22 12.69
C ALA A 124 -6.09 -14.91 13.49
N PRO A 125 -7.20 -14.17 13.63
CA PRO A 125 -7.24 -12.95 14.45
C PRO A 125 -6.68 -13.16 15.86
N PHE A 126 -5.83 -12.23 16.29
CA PHE A 126 -5.16 -12.22 17.60
C PHE A 126 -4.26 -13.42 17.88
N SER A 127 -3.93 -14.21 16.86
CA SER A 127 -2.95 -15.30 17.00
C SER A 127 -1.53 -14.75 17.07
N LYS A 128 -0.73 -15.42 17.89
CA LYS A 128 0.69 -15.15 18.03
C LYS A 128 1.46 -16.24 17.31
N GLY A 129 2.37 -15.85 16.42
CA GLY A 129 3.10 -16.79 15.57
C GLY A 129 4.46 -17.19 16.15
N TRP A 130 4.87 -18.41 15.90
CA TRP A 130 6.20 -18.97 16.16
C TRP A 130 6.69 -18.70 17.60
N ASP A 131 7.89 -18.16 17.74
CA ASP A 131 8.49 -17.76 19.03
C ASP A 131 8.17 -16.30 19.41
N GLY A 132 7.20 -15.65 18.73
CA GLY A 132 6.83 -14.26 18.94
C GLY A 132 6.34 -13.96 20.36
N LYS A 133 6.68 -12.77 20.86
CA LYS A 133 6.17 -12.28 22.13
C LYS A 133 4.78 -11.65 22.00
N TYR A 134 4.51 -11.04 20.87
CA TYR A 134 3.29 -10.27 20.61
C TYR A 134 2.52 -10.86 19.44
N ASP A 135 1.21 -10.62 19.43
CA ASP A 135 0.34 -10.84 18.27
C ASP A 135 0.58 -9.73 17.25
N ARG A 136 1.35 -10.03 16.23
CA ARG A 136 1.66 -9.10 15.16
C ARG A 136 0.75 -9.33 13.97
N TYR A 137 0.49 -8.29 13.19
CA TYR A 137 -0.38 -8.34 12.04
C TYR A 137 0.05 -7.36 10.96
N CYS A 138 -0.49 -7.54 9.79
CA CYS A 138 -0.34 -6.65 8.65
C CYS A 138 -1.70 -6.06 8.27
N THR A 139 -1.80 -4.75 8.24
CA THR A 139 -2.92 -4.02 7.64
C THR A 139 -2.59 -3.80 6.18
N TRP A 140 -3.53 -4.07 5.26
CA TRP A 140 -3.31 -3.78 3.86
C TRP A 140 -4.50 -3.13 3.19
N ALA A 141 -4.22 -2.39 2.12
CA ALA A 141 -5.21 -1.69 1.33
C ALA A 141 -4.89 -1.75 -0.16
N LYS A 142 -5.94 -1.78 -0.96
CA LYS A 142 -5.91 -1.60 -2.42
C LYS A 142 -6.47 -0.23 -2.74
N PHE A 143 -5.67 0.59 -3.38
CA PHE A 143 -6.03 1.95 -3.76
C PHE A 143 -6.10 2.13 -5.27
N ARG A 144 -6.95 3.08 -5.68
CA ARG A 144 -6.86 3.70 -7.01
C ARG A 144 -6.44 5.15 -6.84
N ASP A 145 -5.36 5.55 -7.48
CA ASP A 145 -4.99 6.97 -7.61
C ASP A 145 -5.96 7.65 -8.58
N ARG A 146 -6.79 8.56 -8.10
CA ARG A 146 -7.78 9.30 -8.90
C ARG A 146 -7.14 10.15 -9.99
N LYS A 147 -5.88 10.59 -9.77
CA LYS A 147 -5.14 11.44 -10.71
C LYS A 147 -4.65 10.67 -11.93
N SER A 148 -4.18 9.43 -11.73
CA SER A 148 -3.60 8.60 -12.80
C SER A 148 -4.48 7.44 -13.24
N GLY A 149 -5.49 7.07 -12.44
CA GLY A 149 -6.31 5.88 -12.62
C GLY A 149 -5.60 4.57 -12.23
N ARG A 150 -4.33 4.62 -11.83
CA ARG A 150 -3.54 3.44 -11.50
C ARG A 150 -3.98 2.83 -10.18
N ILE A 151 -3.97 1.50 -10.15
CA ILE A 151 -4.23 0.71 -8.95
C ILE A 151 -2.90 0.25 -8.35
N PHE A 152 -2.81 0.23 -7.01
CA PHE A 152 -1.67 -0.25 -6.28
C PHE A 152 -2.10 -0.77 -4.89
N TYR A 153 -1.20 -1.51 -4.25
CA TYR A 153 -1.42 -2.05 -2.91
C TYR A 153 -0.43 -1.48 -1.92
N VAL A 154 -0.87 -1.33 -0.68
CA VAL A 154 -0.03 -0.91 0.45
C VAL A 154 -0.21 -1.91 1.58
N PHE A 155 0.89 -2.37 2.15
CA PHE A 155 0.96 -3.27 3.30
C PHE A 155 1.72 -2.57 4.41
N ASN A 156 1.14 -2.50 5.61
CA ASN A 156 1.76 -1.91 6.79
C ASN A 156 1.82 -2.93 7.91
N THR A 157 3.01 -3.17 8.44
CA THR A 157 3.25 -4.15 9.49
C THR A 157 4.17 -3.62 10.58
N HIS A 158 4.21 -4.31 11.72
CA HIS A 158 5.19 -4.12 12.77
C HIS A 158 5.61 -5.51 13.26
N LEU A 159 6.82 -5.93 12.90
CA LEU A 159 7.31 -7.27 13.20
C LEU A 159 7.62 -7.45 14.70
N ASP A 160 7.75 -8.69 15.15
CA ASP A 160 8.10 -8.97 16.53
C ASP A 160 9.58 -8.62 16.81
N HIS A 161 9.85 -7.96 17.93
CA HIS A 161 11.21 -7.56 18.30
C HIS A 161 11.91 -8.55 19.25
N LYS A 162 11.25 -9.64 19.66
CA LYS A 162 11.80 -10.65 20.56
C LYS A 162 12.00 -11.99 19.87
N GLY A 163 10.99 -12.47 19.17
CA GLY A 163 11.03 -13.75 18.46
C GLY A 163 11.75 -13.60 17.11
N ARG A 164 12.94 -14.17 16.98
CA ARG A 164 13.68 -14.10 15.71
C ARG A 164 13.01 -14.90 14.60
N ILE A 165 12.44 -16.05 14.93
CA ILE A 165 11.69 -16.87 13.97
C ILE A 165 10.42 -16.12 13.55
N ALA A 166 9.68 -15.56 14.54
CA ALA A 166 8.49 -14.75 14.26
C ALA A 166 8.78 -13.53 13.39
N GLN A 167 9.94 -12.88 13.56
CA GLN A 167 10.38 -11.78 12.72
C GLN A 167 10.63 -12.24 11.28
N GLN A 168 11.39 -13.30 11.09
CA GLN A 168 11.75 -13.82 9.76
C GLN A 168 10.53 -14.39 9.02
N GLU A 169 9.79 -15.25 9.69
CA GLU A 169 8.60 -15.90 9.09
C GLU A 169 7.47 -14.90 8.89
N GLY A 170 7.29 -13.95 9.82
CA GLY A 170 6.35 -12.85 9.67
C GLY A 170 6.65 -12.01 8.43
N ALA A 171 7.90 -11.61 8.22
CA ALA A 171 8.32 -10.89 7.02
C ALA A 171 8.07 -11.71 5.75
N ALA A 172 8.44 -13.00 5.76
CA ALA A 172 8.20 -13.91 4.64
C ALA A 172 6.70 -14.08 4.36
N LEU A 173 5.86 -14.16 5.41
CA LEU A 173 4.41 -14.25 5.28
C LEU A 173 3.83 -12.98 4.63
N VAL A 174 4.25 -11.80 5.09
CA VAL A 174 3.83 -10.52 4.46
C VAL A 174 4.16 -10.51 2.98
N CYS A 175 5.38 -10.90 2.59
CA CYS A 175 5.78 -10.97 1.19
C CYS A 175 4.95 -11.96 0.38
N ARG A 176 4.66 -13.16 0.93
CA ARG A 176 3.81 -14.17 0.26
C ARG A 176 2.39 -13.65 0.05
N GLN A 177 1.77 -13.07 1.08
CA GLN A 177 0.43 -12.54 0.98
C GLN A 177 0.37 -11.33 0.05
N ALA A 178 1.35 -10.43 0.10
CA ALA A 178 1.42 -9.28 -0.80
C ALA A 178 1.46 -9.71 -2.27
N ARG A 179 2.28 -10.70 -2.62
CA ARG A 179 2.30 -11.27 -3.98
C ARG A 179 0.99 -11.94 -4.36
N LYS A 180 0.37 -12.67 -3.43
CA LYS A 180 -0.91 -13.36 -3.65
C LYS A 180 -2.03 -12.38 -3.98
N PHE A 181 -2.12 -11.25 -3.25
CA PHE A 181 -3.18 -10.25 -3.43
C PHE A 181 -2.91 -9.32 -4.60
N ALA A 182 -1.67 -8.88 -4.78
CA ALA A 182 -1.34 -7.88 -5.78
C ALA A 182 -1.07 -8.47 -7.17
N GLY A 183 -0.56 -9.71 -7.27
CA GLY A 183 -0.09 -10.27 -8.55
C GLY A 183 0.97 -9.36 -9.16
N ASP A 184 0.74 -8.92 -10.40
CA ASP A 184 1.61 -8.00 -11.14
C ASP A 184 1.30 -6.51 -10.86
N THR A 185 0.30 -6.23 -10.01
CA THR A 185 -0.06 -4.85 -9.64
C THR A 185 1.04 -4.26 -8.73
N PRO A 186 1.44 -3.00 -8.93
CA PRO A 186 2.40 -2.33 -8.05
C PRO A 186 1.99 -2.42 -6.58
N LEU A 187 2.96 -2.69 -5.71
CA LEU A 187 2.74 -2.79 -4.27
C LEU A 187 3.87 -2.14 -3.47
N PHE A 188 3.53 -1.71 -2.27
CA PHE A 188 4.47 -1.17 -1.28
C PHE A 188 4.31 -1.95 0.02
N ILE A 189 5.43 -2.40 0.59
CA ILE A 189 5.48 -3.00 1.93
C ILE A 189 6.21 -2.01 2.81
N CYS A 190 5.52 -1.51 3.82
CA CYS A 190 6.01 -0.55 4.79
C CYS A 190 5.91 -1.14 6.20
N GLY A 191 6.60 -0.55 7.15
CA GLY A 191 6.46 -0.98 8.51
C GLY A 191 7.70 -0.75 9.36
N ASP A 192 7.60 -1.15 10.62
CA ASP A 192 8.71 -1.30 11.53
C ASP A 192 9.17 -2.77 11.51
N MET A 193 10.34 -2.99 10.97
CA MET A 193 10.87 -4.35 10.77
C MET A 193 11.65 -4.88 11.98
N ASN A 194 11.91 -4.02 12.99
CA ASN A 194 12.67 -4.28 14.23
C ASN A 194 14.12 -4.70 14.01
#